data_84b4c35cdaa79d4ad1d84bab6c4b2b9c
#
_entry.id   84b4c35cdaa79d4ad1d84bab6c4b2b9c
#
_cell.length_a   1.000
_cell.length_b   1.000
_cell.length_c   1.000
_cell.angle_alpha   90.00
_cell.angle_beta   90.00
_cell.angle_gamma   90.00
#
_symmetry.space_group_name_H-M   'P 1'
#
loop_
_entity.id
_entity.type
_entity.pdbx_description
1 polymer ?
#
loop_
_entity_poly.entity_id
_entity_poly.type
_entity_poly.pdbx_seq_one_letter_code
_entity_poly.pdbx_strand_id
1 'polypeptide(L)'
;MQSISSPLFCITSDVDWASDYAIANTLDRFLQFGIKPTIFATHKSRLLDKLISDQQIKIGIHPNFLSGSTHGTSPHEVVEHVTSLYPQAQCYRSHSFFDNTHVSLLMRERGFTYDSNLCLHLQPNLVPLQHASGITRFPVFWEDDIHWLNTNGDWDLEKYMPSFLSPGLKILNIHPFFFTLNIPDQRYYQDVKPEIRSLNDDNLRFAGPGVQTFVMQLIEALTQQGHRFHTLSELHRMLPVSAFLVPKDESAGRMTEHSDEEFKQYWLLSDTQKQAFIKESYEKRNVTDPYATARDYNAKELEIKTIATSLKQEGTLIDLGCGNGHTLLSLAKAFEDWSLIGVDFSESLIKGANQLLELHQSELRCRPQFVCDDALRFIRDTESASVDCVLTERFIQNLPSSDVQRAVIREAYRMLRPGGRFLMCEGSEDGFDALNHLRSTVGLSVIPAISSDNVSAIRLKDADVEAFAANVVGFKLVQKLGSSIYFIIARVLHPLLVSPQRPRFDARINDLAARIQSQMPFQPGFGSNTLWVFEKPGLPSAREIQDEI
;
A
#
# COMPACT_ATOMS: atom_id res chain seq x y z
N MET A 1 -25.31 5.48 -5.24
CA MET A 1 -24.72 5.53 -6.61
C MET A 1 -25.71 6.26 -7.49
N GLN A 2 -25.31 7.33 -8.19
CA GLN A 2 -26.17 7.95 -9.19
C GLN A 2 -26.34 6.96 -10.35
N SER A 3 -27.56 6.50 -10.60
CA SER A 3 -27.86 5.68 -11.77
C SER A 3 -27.84 6.59 -13.01
N ILE A 4 -27.09 6.19 -14.04
CA ILE A 4 -27.13 6.84 -15.35
C ILE A 4 -28.39 6.29 -16.05
N SER A 5 -29.42 7.14 -16.23
CA SER A 5 -30.72 6.73 -16.72
C SER A 5 -30.82 6.58 -18.26
N SER A 6 -29.82 7.04 -18.99
CA SER A 6 -29.71 6.96 -20.44
C SER A 6 -28.30 6.59 -20.89
N PRO A 7 -28.09 6.06 -22.11
CA PRO A 7 -26.74 5.75 -22.60
C PRO A 7 -25.91 7.03 -22.78
N LEU A 8 -24.64 7.01 -22.32
CA LEU A 8 -23.67 8.07 -22.52
C LEU A 8 -22.51 7.53 -23.37
N PHE A 9 -22.43 7.97 -24.61
CA PHE A 9 -21.45 7.49 -25.58
C PHE A 9 -20.13 8.26 -25.51
N CYS A 10 -19.01 7.51 -25.65
CA CYS A 10 -17.66 8.05 -25.79
C CYS A 10 -16.86 7.13 -26.72
N ILE A 11 -16.16 7.71 -27.69
CA ILE A 11 -15.21 6.96 -28.51
C ILE A 11 -13.80 7.20 -27.98
N THR A 12 -13.08 6.10 -27.79
CA THR A 12 -11.66 6.05 -27.47
C THR A 12 -10.92 5.24 -28.52
N SER A 13 -9.62 5.47 -28.67
CA SER A 13 -8.81 4.69 -29.61
C SER A 13 -7.41 4.47 -29.03
N ASP A 14 -6.99 3.20 -28.98
CA ASP A 14 -5.64 2.79 -28.62
C ASP A 14 -4.83 2.67 -29.90
N VAL A 15 -3.76 3.47 -30.05
CA VAL A 15 -3.05 3.52 -31.34
C VAL A 15 -2.13 2.33 -31.61
N ASP A 16 -1.72 1.57 -30.59
CA ASP A 16 -0.98 0.30 -30.67
C ASP A 16 0.12 0.25 -31.76
N TRP A 17 0.96 1.32 -31.83
CA TRP A 17 2.01 1.50 -32.82
C TRP A 17 1.52 1.51 -34.28
N ALA A 18 0.23 1.77 -34.51
CA ALA A 18 -0.33 1.92 -35.85
C ALA A 18 0.37 3.06 -36.62
N SER A 19 0.41 2.92 -37.95
CA SER A 19 0.94 3.97 -38.84
C SER A 19 0.08 5.24 -38.80
N ASP A 20 0.66 6.40 -39.12
CA ASP A 20 -0.10 7.64 -39.24
C ASP A 20 -1.22 7.55 -40.28
N TYR A 21 -1.07 6.70 -41.31
CA TYR A 21 -2.12 6.40 -42.28
C TYR A 21 -3.34 5.76 -41.61
N ALA A 22 -3.15 4.71 -40.83
CA ALA A 22 -4.25 4.04 -40.15
C ALA A 22 -4.92 4.96 -39.12
N ILE A 23 -4.12 5.75 -38.39
CA ILE A 23 -4.62 6.75 -37.44
C ILE A 23 -5.48 7.80 -38.17
N ALA A 24 -4.98 8.36 -39.28
CA ALA A 24 -5.70 9.35 -40.08
C ALA A 24 -7.01 8.79 -40.62
N ASN A 25 -6.98 7.62 -41.28
CA ASN A 25 -8.15 6.96 -41.84
C ASN A 25 -9.27 6.77 -40.80
N THR A 26 -8.89 6.35 -39.59
CA THR A 26 -9.84 6.14 -38.49
C THR A 26 -10.39 7.47 -37.96
N LEU A 27 -9.54 8.45 -37.69
CA LEU A 27 -9.95 9.71 -37.08
C LEU A 27 -10.77 10.58 -38.05
N ASP A 28 -10.41 10.62 -39.31
CA ASP A 28 -11.18 11.36 -40.33
C ASP A 28 -12.64 10.90 -40.40
N ARG A 29 -12.89 9.59 -40.25
CA ARG A 29 -14.26 9.04 -40.22
C ARG A 29 -15.03 9.54 -38.99
N PHE A 30 -14.42 9.59 -37.81
CA PHE A 30 -15.11 10.09 -36.62
C PHE A 30 -15.34 11.60 -36.67
N LEU A 31 -14.37 12.36 -37.16
CA LEU A 31 -14.46 13.81 -37.29
C LEU A 31 -15.56 14.24 -38.28
N GLN A 32 -15.85 13.46 -39.35
CA GLN A 32 -16.95 13.70 -40.27
C GLN A 32 -18.32 13.72 -39.58
N PHE A 33 -18.48 12.96 -38.49
CA PHE A 33 -19.69 12.97 -37.64
C PHE A 33 -19.60 14.00 -36.48
N GLY A 34 -18.61 14.86 -36.46
CA GLY A 34 -18.37 15.82 -35.36
C GLY A 34 -17.93 15.18 -34.04
N ILE A 35 -17.50 13.93 -34.07
CA ILE A 35 -17.09 13.19 -32.89
C ILE A 35 -15.63 13.51 -32.57
N LYS A 36 -15.37 13.93 -31.32
CA LYS A 36 -14.01 14.15 -30.79
C LYS A 36 -13.58 12.96 -29.95
N PRO A 37 -12.78 12.01 -30.45
CA PRO A 37 -12.35 10.87 -29.68
C PRO A 37 -11.28 11.21 -28.65
N THR A 38 -11.13 10.35 -27.64
CA THR A 38 -9.96 10.35 -26.76
C THR A 38 -8.97 9.29 -27.25
N ILE A 39 -7.74 9.72 -27.57
CA ILE A 39 -6.69 8.87 -28.15
C ILE A 39 -5.69 8.49 -27.09
N PHE A 40 -5.42 7.20 -26.92
CA PHE A 40 -4.38 6.68 -26.03
C PHE A 40 -3.14 6.33 -26.85
N ALA A 41 -2.10 7.18 -26.71
CA ALA A 41 -0.93 7.12 -27.57
C ALA A 41 0.20 6.27 -26.98
N THR A 42 0.76 5.37 -27.81
CA THR A 42 1.96 4.57 -27.51
C THR A 42 3.25 5.26 -27.96
N HIS A 43 3.16 6.19 -28.90
CA HIS A 43 4.32 6.84 -29.51
C HIS A 43 4.01 8.27 -29.94
N LYS A 44 5.05 9.03 -30.25
CA LYS A 44 4.93 10.39 -30.77
C LYS A 44 4.54 10.36 -32.25
N SER A 45 3.54 11.17 -32.63
CA SER A 45 3.10 11.33 -34.02
C SER A 45 2.87 12.81 -34.33
N ARG A 46 3.36 13.27 -35.48
CA ARG A 46 3.10 14.63 -35.98
C ARG A 46 1.65 14.87 -36.30
N LEU A 47 0.95 13.83 -36.76
CA LEU A 47 -0.49 13.87 -37.02
C LEU A 47 -1.25 14.13 -35.71
N LEU A 48 -0.96 13.38 -34.64
CA LEU A 48 -1.61 13.58 -33.35
C LEU A 48 -1.29 14.98 -32.77
N ASP A 49 -0.06 15.46 -32.88
CA ASP A 49 0.31 16.81 -32.43
C ASP A 49 -0.54 17.89 -33.13
N LYS A 50 -0.75 17.76 -34.45
CA LYS A 50 -1.60 18.66 -35.21
C LYS A 50 -3.07 18.58 -34.73
N LEU A 51 -3.64 17.39 -34.63
CA LEU A 51 -5.03 17.20 -34.22
C LEU A 51 -5.30 17.68 -32.78
N ILE A 52 -4.32 17.58 -31.89
CA ILE A 52 -4.36 18.16 -30.53
C ILE A 52 -4.41 19.68 -30.61
N SER A 53 -3.49 20.28 -31.40
CA SER A 53 -3.41 21.74 -31.60
C SER A 53 -4.72 22.29 -32.17
N ASP A 54 -5.31 21.59 -33.13
CA ASP A 54 -6.59 21.94 -33.76
C ASP A 54 -7.81 21.61 -32.89
N GLN A 55 -7.60 21.11 -31.67
CA GLN A 55 -8.62 20.71 -30.69
C GLN A 55 -9.63 19.68 -31.23
N GLN A 56 -9.22 18.86 -32.18
CA GLN A 56 -10.06 17.84 -32.81
C GLN A 56 -10.13 16.54 -32.02
N ILE A 57 -9.13 16.28 -31.17
CA ILE A 57 -9.04 15.09 -30.32
C ILE A 57 -8.69 15.47 -28.87
N LYS A 58 -8.88 14.53 -27.94
CA LYS A 58 -8.27 14.54 -26.62
C LYS A 58 -7.19 13.46 -26.55
N ILE A 59 -6.12 13.73 -25.79
CA ILE A 59 -4.98 12.82 -25.69
C ILE A 59 -4.88 12.23 -24.29
N GLY A 60 -4.70 10.92 -24.22
CA GLY A 60 -4.24 10.13 -23.10
C GLY A 60 -2.96 9.38 -23.46
N ILE A 61 -2.37 8.66 -22.55
CA ILE A 61 -1.18 7.83 -22.78
C ILE A 61 -1.53 6.35 -22.71
N HIS A 62 -0.78 5.54 -23.48
CA HIS A 62 -0.97 4.09 -23.60
C HIS A 62 0.29 3.33 -23.16
N PRO A 63 0.59 3.26 -21.84
CA PRO A 63 1.78 2.59 -21.34
C PRO A 63 1.71 1.08 -21.58
N ASN A 64 2.82 0.50 -22.05
CA ASN A 64 2.99 -0.94 -22.17
C ASN A 64 3.90 -1.46 -21.04
N PHE A 65 3.30 -2.15 -20.07
CA PHE A 65 3.99 -2.75 -18.92
C PHE A 65 4.33 -4.23 -19.13
N LEU A 66 4.06 -4.79 -20.30
CA LEU A 66 4.35 -6.19 -20.60
C LEU A 66 5.83 -6.43 -20.84
N SER A 67 6.27 -7.66 -20.64
CA SER A 67 7.65 -8.08 -20.93
C SER A 67 8.02 -7.80 -22.39
N GLY A 68 9.20 -7.26 -22.63
CA GLY A 68 9.65 -6.88 -23.98
C GLY A 68 9.10 -5.53 -24.47
N SER A 69 8.52 -4.73 -23.61
CA SER A 69 8.03 -3.39 -23.92
C SER A 69 9.14 -2.49 -24.48
N THR A 70 8.79 -1.69 -25.51
CA THR A 70 9.66 -0.63 -26.04
C THR A 70 9.63 0.64 -25.21
N HIS A 71 8.74 0.73 -24.19
CA HIS A 71 8.61 1.89 -23.32
C HIS A 71 9.55 1.85 -22.10
N GLY A 72 10.11 0.68 -21.76
CA GLY A 72 11.03 0.50 -20.63
C GLY A 72 10.99 -0.91 -20.08
N THR A 73 11.90 -1.20 -19.15
CA THR A 73 12.06 -2.51 -18.51
C THR A 73 11.45 -2.54 -17.11
N SER A 74 11.17 -1.37 -16.53
CA SER A 74 10.53 -1.22 -15.23
C SER A 74 9.28 -0.33 -15.34
N PRO A 75 8.30 -0.46 -14.44
CA PRO A 75 7.12 0.40 -14.43
C PRO A 75 7.46 1.90 -14.37
N HIS A 76 8.51 2.29 -13.65
CA HIS A 76 8.96 3.69 -13.57
C HIS A 76 9.47 4.20 -14.93
N GLU A 77 10.33 3.43 -15.61
CA GLU A 77 10.82 3.78 -16.94
C GLU A 77 9.69 3.89 -17.96
N VAL A 78 8.74 2.94 -17.93
CA VAL A 78 7.56 2.96 -18.80
C VAL A 78 6.75 4.25 -18.59
N VAL A 79 6.44 4.59 -17.34
CA VAL A 79 5.64 5.79 -17.02
C VAL A 79 6.41 7.06 -17.39
N GLU A 80 7.70 7.14 -17.10
CA GLU A 80 8.53 8.27 -17.46
C GLU A 80 8.57 8.47 -18.98
N HIS A 81 8.78 7.39 -19.73
CA HIS A 81 8.79 7.43 -21.20
C HIS A 81 7.47 7.96 -21.75
N VAL A 82 6.33 7.32 -21.40
CA VAL A 82 5.04 7.68 -22.01
C VAL A 82 4.53 9.05 -21.57
N THR A 83 4.83 9.49 -20.35
CA THR A 83 4.49 10.84 -19.88
C THR A 83 5.32 11.91 -20.61
N SER A 84 6.54 11.59 -21.03
CA SER A 84 7.36 12.51 -21.85
C SER A 84 6.82 12.70 -23.27
N LEU A 85 6.09 11.73 -23.82
CA LEU A 85 5.50 11.81 -25.17
C LEU A 85 4.43 12.92 -25.25
N TYR A 86 3.52 12.94 -24.26
CA TYR A 86 2.41 13.87 -24.18
C TYR A 86 2.21 14.36 -22.74
N PRO A 87 3.02 15.33 -22.26
CA PRO A 87 2.99 15.81 -20.87
C PRO A 87 1.64 16.41 -20.43
N GLN A 88 0.81 16.84 -21.39
CA GLN A 88 -0.53 17.39 -21.18
C GLN A 88 -1.62 16.33 -20.97
N ALA A 89 -1.32 15.03 -21.14
CA ALA A 89 -2.28 13.95 -20.98
C ALA A 89 -2.75 13.86 -19.52
N GLN A 90 -4.06 13.73 -19.31
CA GLN A 90 -4.69 13.66 -17.97
C GLN A 90 -5.25 12.27 -17.65
N CYS A 91 -5.27 11.37 -18.63
CA CYS A 91 -5.79 10.02 -18.48
C CYS A 91 -4.87 9.00 -19.17
N TYR A 92 -5.06 7.74 -18.79
CA TYR A 92 -4.32 6.64 -19.41
C TYR A 92 -5.22 5.41 -19.61
N ARG A 93 -4.76 4.52 -20.48
CA ARG A 93 -5.16 3.13 -20.60
C ARG A 93 -3.90 2.31 -20.87
N SER A 94 -3.63 1.31 -20.07
CA SER A 94 -2.46 0.44 -20.27
C SER A 94 -2.72 -0.55 -21.41
N HIS A 95 -1.69 -0.83 -22.20
CA HIS A 95 -1.76 -1.85 -23.24
C HIS A 95 -2.22 -3.19 -22.66
N SER A 96 -3.17 -3.85 -23.34
CA SER A 96 -3.84 -5.08 -22.87
C SER A 96 -4.50 -4.94 -21.48
N PHE A 97 -4.97 -3.74 -21.12
CA PHE A 97 -5.56 -3.43 -19.80
C PHE A 97 -4.69 -3.86 -18.62
N PHE A 98 -3.38 -3.92 -18.81
CA PHE A 98 -2.47 -4.32 -17.73
C PHE A 98 -2.70 -3.44 -16.51
N ASP A 99 -3.03 -4.05 -15.38
CA ASP A 99 -3.33 -3.34 -14.15
C ASP A 99 -2.82 -4.07 -12.92
N ASN A 100 -2.31 -3.30 -11.99
CA ASN A 100 -2.09 -3.71 -10.61
C ASN A 100 -2.02 -2.45 -9.72
N THR A 101 -2.16 -2.64 -8.42
CA THR A 101 -2.18 -1.53 -7.45
C THR A 101 -0.94 -0.64 -7.56
N HIS A 102 0.24 -1.23 -7.80
CA HIS A 102 1.50 -0.45 -7.91
C HIS A 102 1.49 0.48 -9.12
N VAL A 103 1.09 -0.03 -10.30
CA VAL A 103 0.98 0.79 -11.52
C VAL A 103 -0.03 1.91 -11.32
N SER A 104 -1.23 1.58 -10.78
CA SER A 104 -2.27 2.58 -10.56
C SER A 104 -1.86 3.66 -9.55
N LEU A 105 -1.10 3.32 -8.49
CA LEU A 105 -0.54 4.29 -7.56
C LEU A 105 0.53 5.16 -8.23
N LEU A 106 1.43 4.58 -9.01
CA LEU A 106 2.46 5.30 -9.76
C LEU A 106 1.84 6.31 -10.75
N MET A 107 0.79 5.91 -11.46
CA MET A 107 0.04 6.80 -12.35
C MET A 107 -0.63 7.94 -11.55
N ARG A 108 -1.18 7.65 -10.38
CA ARG A 108 -1.74 8.66 -9.50
C ARG A 108 -0.70 9.66 -9.00
N GLU A 109 0.48 9.20 -8.61
CA GLU A 109 1.61 10.04 -8.20
C GLU A 109 2.07 10.99 -9.32
N ARG A 110 1.96 10.55 -10.58
CA ARG A 110 2.25 11.37 -11.77
C ARG A 110 1.11 12.33 -12.17
N GLY A 111 0.04 12.40 -11.37
CA GLY A 111 -1.05 13.36 -11.52
C GLY A 111 -2.25 12.87 -12.34
N PHE A 112 -2.28 11.61 -12.76
CA PHE A 112 -3.45 11.05 -13.43
C PHE A 112 -4.61 10.87 -12.44
N THR A 113 -5.77 11.44 -12.75
CA THR A 113 -6.94 11.42 -11.87
C THR A 113 -8.05 10.49 -12.35
N TYR A 114 -8.01 10.09 -13.62
CA TYR A 114 -8.95 9.13 -14.20
C TYR A 114 -8.28 8.26 -15.26
N ASP A 115 -8.84 7.09 -15.49
CA ASP A 115 -8.40 6.11 -16.48
C ASP A 115 -9.58 5.46 -17.20
N SER A 116 -9.28 4.66 -18.24
CA SER A 116 -10.23 3.77 -18.87
C SER A 116 -9.63 2.35 -18.98
N ASN A 117 -9.06 1.85 -17.88
CA ASN A 117 -8.23 0.66 -17.80
C ASN A 117 -8.99 -0.57 -17.28
N LEU A 118 -10.19 -0.81 -17.83
CA LEU A 118 -11.01 -1.99 -17.53
C LEU A 118 -12.00 -2.19 -18.67
N CYS A 119 -12.08 -3.39 -19.24
CA CYS A 119 -13.10 -3.75 -20.23
C CYS A 119 -14.19 -4.64 -19.60
N LEU A 120 -15.44 -4.22 -19.69
CA LEU A 120 -16.64 -4.94 -19.25
C LEU A 120 -17.58 -5.09 -20.44
N HIS A 121 -17.21 -5.98 -21.35
CA HIS A 121 -17.82 -6.12 -22.68
C HIS A 121 -19.34 -6.34 -22.61
N LEU A 122 -20.09 -5.42 -23.23
CA LEU A 122 -21.56 -5.38 -23.33
C LEU A 122 -22.33 -5.42 -22.00
N GLN A 123 -21.67 -5.14 -20.87
CA GLN A 123 -22.31 -5.13 -19.56
C GLN A 123 -23.21 -3.90 -19.42
N PRO A 124 -24.51 -4.05 -19.10
CA PRO A 124 -25.43 -2.92 -18.93
C PRO A 124 -25.13 -2.14 -17.63
N ASN A 125 -25.65 -0.91 -17.55
CA ASN A 125 -25.61 -0.05 -16.36
C ASN A 125 -24.20 0.29 -15.88
N LEU A 126 -23.20 0.35 -16.75
CA LEU A 126 -21.87 0.76 -16.38
C LEU A 126 -21.87 2.20 -15.87
N VAL A 127 -21.15 2.42 -14.79
CA VAL A 127 -20.92 3.72 -14.15
C VAL A 127 -19.43 3.91 -13.90
N PRO A 128 -18.94 5.14 -13.68
CA PRO A 128 -17.57 5.34 -13.24
C PRO A 128 -17.32 4.65 -11.91
N LEU A 129 -16.16 4.02 -11.76
CA LEU A 129 -15.76 3.28 -10.59
C LEU A 129 -14.66 4.05 -9.83
N GLN A 130 -14.69 4.03 -8.50
CA GLN A 130 -13.58 4.52 -7.69
C GLN A 130 -12.56 3.41 -7.50
N HIS A 131 -11.38 3.57 -8.07
CA HIS A 131 -10.28 2.65 -7.82
C HIS A 131 -9.61 2.93 -6.47
N ALA A 132 -9.04 1.88 -5.84
CA ALA A 132 -8.37 1.99 -4.54
C ALA A 132 -7.18 3.00 -4.52
N SER A 133 -6.56 3.27 -5.67
CA SER A 133 -5.53 4.32 -5.82
C SER A 133 -6.08 5.75 -5.78
N GLY A 134 -7.40 5.94 -5.74
CA GLY A 134 -8.05 7.25 -5.86
C GLY A 134 -8.24 7.74 -7.30
N ILE A 135 -7.94 6.91 -8.32
CA ILE A 135 -8.23 7.18 -9.73
C ILE A 135 -9.69 6.85 -10.01
N THR A 136 -10.38 7.71 -10.76
CA THR A 136 -11.71 7.40 -11.28
C THR A 136 -11.59 6.55 -12.54
N ARG A 137 -12.14 5.34 -12.53
CA ARG A 137 -12.06 4.40 -13.65
C ARG A 137 -13.33 4.42 -14.47
N PHE A 138 -13.17 4.63 -15.77
CA PHE A 138 -14.26 4.62 -16.76
C PHE A 138 -14.20 3.30 -17.55
N PRO A 139 -15.03 2.29 -17.24
CA PRO A 139 -14.98 1.00 -17.91
C PRO A 139 -15.31 1.12 -19.40
N VAL A 140 -14.53 0.43 -20.24
CA VAL A 140 -14.84 0.21 -21.65
C VAL A 140 -16.05 -0.72 -21.74
N PHE A 141 -17.06 -0.30 -22.47
CA PHE A 141 -18.28 -1.07 -22.73
C PHE A 141 -18.12 -2.02 -23.90
N TRP A 142 -17.40 -1.58 -24.93
CA TRP A 142 -17.20 -2.36 -26.16
C TRP A 142 -15.82 -2.08 -26.73
N GLU A 143 -15.16 -3.12 -27.20
CA GLU A 143 -13.85 -3.07 -27.84
C GLU A 143 -13.83 -4.01 -29.04
N ASP A 144 -13.20 -3.61 -30.11
CA ASP A 144 -13.27 -4.29 -31.41
C ASP A 144 -12.69 -5.70 -31.37
N ASP A 145 -11.50 -5.94 -30.83
CA ASP A 145 -10.90 -7.27 -30.74
C ASP A 145 -11.60 -8.16 -29.70
N ILE A 146 -11.96 -7.61 -28.56
CA ILE A 146 -12.76 -8.34 -27.56
C ILE A 146 -14.11 -8.75 -28.15
N HIS A 147 -14.70 -7.93 -29.04
CA HIS A 147 -15.95 -8.26 -29.70
C HIS A 147 -15.79 -9.49 -30.63
N TRP A 148 -14.82 -9.49 -31.54
CA TRP A 148 -14.68 -10.67 -32.41
C TRP A 148 -14.24 -11.93 -31.67
N LEU A 149 -13.41 -11.80 -30.60
CA LEU A 149 -13.02 -12.93 -29.77
C LEU A 149 -14.22 -13.57 -29.05
N ASN A 150 -15.11 -12.74 -28.49
CA ASN A 150 -16.26 -13.22 -27.72
C ASN A 150 -17.42 -13.68 -28.58
N THR A 151 -17.54 -13.15 -29.79
CA THR A 151 -18.69 -13.40 -30.69
C THR A 151 -18.35 -14.24 -31.93
N ASN A 152 -17.07 -14.61 -32.06
CA ASN A 152 -16.53 -15.29 -33.25
C ASN A 152 -16.75 -14.49 -34.54
N GLY A 153 -16.58 -13.15 -34.48
CA GLY A 153 -16.76 -12.27 -35.65
C GLY A 153 -18.21 -12.03 -36.05
N ASP A 154 -19.13 -12.01 -35.11
CA ASP A 154 -20.55 -11.66 -35.38
C ASP A 154 -20.72 -10.13 -35.39
N TRP A 155 -20.91 -9.57 -36.58
CA TRP A 155 -21.06 -8.13 -36.85
C TRP A 155 -22.49 -7.70 -37.11
N ASP A 156 -23.49 -8.44 -36.62
CA ASP A 156 -24.91 -8.09 -36.76
C ASP A 156 -25.29 -6.96 -35.79
N LEU A 157 -25.36 -5.73 -36.28
CA LEU A 157 -25.69 -4.55 -35.47
C LEU A 157 -27.07 -4.63 -34.82
N GLU A 158 -28.08 -5.19 -35.51
CA GLU A 158 -29.45 -5.27 -34.98
C GLU A 158 -29.48 -6.10 -33.68
N LYS A 159 -28.72 -7.16 -33.63
CA LYS A 159 -28.59 -8.03 -32.46
C LYS A 159 -28.01 -7.30 -31.25
N TYR A 160 -27.04 -6.41 -31.43
CA TYR A 160 -26.34 -5.73 -30.34
C TYR A 160 -26.91 -4.34 -30.00
N MET A 161 -27.70 -3.73 -30.89
CA MET A 161 -28.26 -2.39 -30.67
C MET A 161 -29.01 -2.24 -29.34
N PRO A 162 -29.82 -3.19 -28.85
CA PRO A 162 -30.45 -3.07 -27.53
C PRO A 162 -29.45 -2.89 -26.38
N SER A 163 -28.27 -3.51 -26.46
CA SER A 163 -27.21 -3.35 -25.46
C SER A 163 -26.57 -1.96 -25.50
N PHE A 164 -26.37 -1.40 -26.71
CA PHE A 164 -25.87 -0.03 -26.87
C PHE A 164 -26.86 1.02 -26.35
N LEU A 165 -28.15 0.81 -26.55
CA LEU A 165 -29.21 1.72 -26.12
C LEU A 165 -29.57 1.56 -24.64
N SER A 166 -29.10 0.53 -23.96
CA SER A 166 -29.34 0.34 -22.52
C SER A 166 -28.67 1.46 -21.69
N PRO A 167 -29.18 1.80 -20.49
CA PRO A 167 -28.60 2.83 -19.63
C PRO A 167 -27.12 2.59 -19.29
N GLY A 168 -26.40 3.66 -18.96
CA GLY A 168 -25.03 3.61 -18.47
C GLY A 168 -23.98 4.10 -19.46
N LEU A 169 -22.71 4.00 -19.07
CA LEU A 169 -21.57 4.36 -19.92
C LEU A 169 -21.45 3.42 -21.12
N LYS A 170 -21.19 4.01 -22.29
CA LYS A 170 -20.95 3.34 -23.56
C LYS A 170 -19.62 3.82 -24.14
N ILE A 171 -18.53 3.44 -23.48
CA ILE A 171 -17.18 3.76 -23.96
C ILE A 171 -16.78 2.68 -24.96
N LEU A 172 -16.58 3.09 -26.21
CA LEU A 172 -16.14 2.24 -27.30
C LEU A 172 -14.64 2.42 -27.47
N ASN A 173 -13.88 1.34 -27.51
CA ASN A 173 -12.48 1.35 -27.86
C ASN A 173 -12.25 0.77 -29.25
N ILE A 174 -11.51 1.48 -30.08
CA ILE A 174 -11.30 1.15 -31.48
C ILE A 174 -9.82 1.29 -31.80
N HIS A 175 -9.21 0.21 -32.32
CA HIS A 175 -7.82 0.23 -32.75
C HIS A 175 -7.73 0.68 -34.22
N PRO A 176 -6.92 1.71 -34.54
CA PRO A 176 -6.85 2.28 -35.90
C PRO A 176 -6.50 1.25 -36.98
N PHE A 177 -5.62 0.30 -36.66
CA PHE A 177 -5.27 -0.76 -37.59
C PHE A 177 -6.45 -1.70 -37.89
N PHE A 178 -7.19 -2.11 -36.86
CA PHE A 178 -8.34 -3.00 -37.03
C PHE A 178 -9.49 -2.32 -37.79
N PHE A 179 -9.72 -1.05 -37.47
CA PHE A 179 -10.71 -0.24 -38.16
C PHE A 179 -10.35 -0.02 -39.64
N THR A 180 -9.12 0.43 -39.92
CA THR A 180 -8.69 0.72 -41.30
C THR A 180 -8.77 -0.50 -42.21
N LEU A 181 -8.35 -1.66 -41.74
CA LEU A 181 -8.40 -2.90 -42.48
C LEU A 181 -9.76 -3.62 -42.40
N ASN A 182 -10.71 -3.07 -41.64
CA ASN A 182 -12.02 -3.66 -41.44
C ASN A 182 -11.96 -5.14 -41.00
N ILE A 183 -11.09 -5.42 -40.00
CA ILE A 183 -10.80 -6.78 -39.55
C ILE A 183 -12.08 -7.53 -39.18
N PRO A 184 -12.34 -8.70 -39.76
CA PRO A 184 -13.55 -9.48 -39.47
C PRO A 184 -13.39 -10.41 -38.27
N ASP A 185 -12.21 -10.96 -38.04
CA ASP A 185 -11.96 -11.98 -37.03
C ASP A 185 -10.46 -12.13 -36.69
N GLN A 186 -10.18 -12.97 -35.69
CA GLN A 186 -8.83 -13.28 -35.22
C GLN A 186 -7.92 -13.90 -36.30
N ARG A 187 -8.48 -14.72 -37.21
CA ARG A 187 -7.69 -15.38 -38.25
C ARG A 187 -7.16 -14.35 -39.24
N TYR A 188 -8.05 -13.52 -39.77
CA TYR A 188 -7.67 -12.45 -40.69
C TYR A 188 -6.66 -11.48 -40.05
N TYR A 189 -6.86 -11.14 -38.78
CA TYR A 189 -5.90 -10.33 -38.04
C TYR A 189 -4.50 -10.96 -38.02
N GLN A 190 -4.35 -12.26 -37.75
CA GLN A 190 -3.05 -12.91 -37.74
C GLN A 190 -2.36 -12.85 -39.11
N ASP A 191 -3.12 -12.97 -40.17
CA ASP A 191 -2.59 -12.93 -41.55
C ASP A 191 -2.02 -11.54 -41.91
N VAL A 192 -2.66 -10.44 -41.45
CA VAL A 192 -2.27 -9.06 -41.78
C VAL A 192 -1.43 -8.38 -40.69
N LYS A 193 -1.28 -8.98 -39.53
CA LYS A 193 -0.53 -8.43 -38.37
C LYS A 193 0.89 -7.95 -38.70
N PRO A 194 1.67 -8.59 -39.58
CA PRO A 194 3.00 -8.10 -39.94
C PRO A 194 3.02 -6.68 -40.54
N GLU A 195 1.90 -6.25 -41.13
CA GLU A 195 1.78 -4.97 -41.83
C GLU A 195 1.37 -3.77 -40.94
N ILE A 196 1.14 -3.99 -39.62
CA ILE A 196 0.62 -2.95 -38.69
C ILE A 196 1.39 -1.63 -38.80
N ARG A 197 2.73 -1.70 -38.83
CA ARG A 197 3.60 -0.51 -38.82
C ARG A 197 3.86 0.08 -40.20
N SER A 198 3.70 -0.73 -41.24
CA SER A 198 3.99 -0.38 -42.63
C SER A 198 2.74 -0.02 -43.43
N LEU A 199 1.55 -0.17 -42.85
CA LEU A 199 0.28 0.09 -43.52
C LEU A 199 0.19 1.55 -44.02
N ASN A 200 0.00 1.71 -45.33
CA ASN A 200 -0.06 3.00 -46.02
C ASN A 200 -1.12 3.09 -47.12
N ASP A 201 -1.91 2.03 -47.31
CA ASP A 201 -3.02 1.95 -48.27
C ASP A 201 -4.09 0.96 -47.81
N ASP A 202 -5.15 0.82 -48.59
CA ASP A 202 -6.32 -0.04 -48.32
C ASP A 202 -6.25 -1.42 -48.96
N ASN A 203 -5.15 -1.85 -49.55
CA ASN A 203 -5.05 -3.09 -50.33
C ASN A 203 -5.37 -4.34 -49.50
N LEU A 204 -5.13 -4.29 -48.20
CA LEU A 204 -5.44 -5.38 -47.27
C LEU A 204 -6.77 -5.20 -46.54
N ARG A 205 -7.64 -4.29 -47.01
CA ARG A 205 -8.91 -4.06 -46.37
C ARG A 205 -9.89 -5.20 -46.69
N PHE A 206 -10.51 -5.79 -45.66
CA PHE A 206 -11.56 -6.79 -45.83
C PHE A 206 -12.84 -6.17 -46.42
N ALA A 207 -13.40 -6.81 -47.44
CA ALA A 207 -14.55 -6.26 -48.17
C ALA A 207 -15.91 -6.59 -47.52
N GLY A 208 -15.99 -7.57 -46.62
CA GLY A 208 -17.21 -8.01 -45.94
C GLY A 208 -17.47 -7.27 -44.60
N PRO A 209 -18.41 -7.81 -43.80
CA PRO A 209 -18.65 -7.29 -42.45
C PRO A 209 -17.41 -7.41 -41.57
N GLY A 210 -17.06 -6.33 -40.83
CA GLY A 210 -15.93 -6.27 -39.94
C GLY A 210 -15.99 -5.01 -39.06
N VAL A 211 -14.90 -4.69 -38.39
CA VAL A 211 -14.79 -3.59 -37.41
C VAL A 211 -15.29 -2.26 -38.00
N GLN A 212 -14.77 -1.85 -39.17
CA GLN A 212 -15.12 -0.54 -39.74
C GLN A 212 -16.60 -0.48 -40.13
N THR A 213 -17.08 -1.52 -40.82
CA THR A 213 -18.50 -1.55 -41.27
C THR A 213 -19.45 -1.50 -40.08
N PHE A 214 -19.18 -2.27 -39.01
CA PHE A 214 -19.99 -2.29 -37.80
C PHE A 214 -19.95 -0.95 -37.06
N VAL A 215 -18.78 -0.39 -36.82
CA VAL A 215 -18.63 0.86 -36.09
C VAL A 215 -19.27 2.02 -36.83
N MET A 216 -19.12 2.09 -38.16
CA MET A 216 -19.72 3.16 -38.94
C MET A 216 -21.24 3.07 -38.94
N GLN A 217 -21.81 1.88 -39.11
CA GLN A 217 -23.27 1.66 -39.02
C GLN A 217 -23.79 2.04 -37.62
N LEU A 218 -23.08 1.68 -36.56
CA LEU A 218 -23.45 2.03 -35.19
C LEU A 218 -23.43 3.56 -34.99
N ILE A 219 -22.37 4.25 -35.40
CA ILE A 219 -22.26 5.71 -35.27
C ILE A 219 -23.39 6.41 -36.04
N GLU A 220 -23.65 5.98 -37.27
CA GLU A 220 -24.71 6.54 -38.09
C GLU A 220 -26.07 6.36 -37.42
N ALA A 221 -26.42 5.15 -36.99
CA ALA A 221 -27.68 4.84 -36.33
C ALA A 221 -27.88 5.66 -35.02
N LEU A 222 -26.82 5.77 -34.20
CA LEU A 222 -26.86 6.54 -32.95
C LEU A 222 -27.00 8.05 -33.23
N THR A 223 -26.30 8.58 -34.23
CA THR A 223 -26.38 10.00 -34.60
C THR A 223 -27.74 10.35 -35.16
N GLN A 224 -28.34 9.49 -35.99
CA GLN A 224 -29.71 9.66 -36.51
C GLN A 224 -30.75 9.67 -35.39
N GLN A 225 -30.52 8.91 -34.30
CA GLN A 225 -31.36 8.92 -33.11
C GLN A 225 -31.12 10.11 -32.18
N GLY A 226 -30.19 11.01 -32.51
CA GLY A 226 -29.89 12.21 -31.75
C GLY A 226 -28.95 11.98 -30.56
N HIS A 227 -28.28 10.83 -30.49
CA HIS A 227 -27.30 10.58 -29.45
C HIS A 227 -26.02 11.40 -29.67
N ARG A 228 -25.50 11.96 -28.57
CA ARG A 228 -24.27 12.73 -28.56
C ARG A 228 -23.10 11.89 -28.05
N PHE A 229 -21.91 12.06 -28.66
CA PHE A 229 -20.68 11.48 -28.22
C PHE A 229 -19.89 12.50 -27.37
N HIS A 230 -19.46 12.07 -26.18
CA HIS A 230 -18.68 12.85 -25.23
C HIS A 230 -17.21 12.43 -25.31
N THR A 231 -16.31 13.33 -24.94
CA THR A 231 -14.92 12.96 -24.65
C THR A 231 -14.83 12.34 -23.25
N LEU A 232 -13.80 11.55 -22.98
CA LEU A 232 -13.60 10.96 -21.65
C LEU A 232 -13.44 12.04 -20.57
N SER A 233 -12.79 13.16 -20.90
CA SER A 233 -12.65 14.32 -19.99
C SER A 233 -13.97 15.05 -19.72
N GLU A 234 -14.92 15.06 -20.66
CA GLU A 234 -16.28 15.57 -20.41
C GLU A 234 -17.04 14.64 -19.46
N LEU A 235 -16.98 13.31 -19.69
CA LEU A 235 -17.59 12.34 -18.78
C LEU A 235 -17.01 12.43 -17.36
N HIS A 236 -15.70 12.62 -17.22
CA HIS A 236 -15.07 12.80 -15.92
C HIS A 236 -15.59 14.04 -15.16
N ARG A 237 -15.87 15.14 -15.87
CA ARG A 237 -16.46 16.34 -15.27
C ARG A 237 -17.94 16.21 -14.97
N MET A 238 -18.68 15.51 -15.84
CA MET A 238 -20.14 15.33 -15.72
C MET A 238 -20.54 14.33 -14.63
N LEU A 239 -19.71 13.35 -14.41
CA LEU A 239 -19.96 12.22 -13.51
C LEU A 239 -18.89 12.19 -12.39
N PRO A 240 -18.88 13.19 -11.51
CA PRO A 240 -17.96 13.12 -10.37
C PRO A 240 -18.36 11.88 -9.56
N VAL A 241 -17.47 10.90 -9.50
CA VAL A 241 -17.59 9.85 -8.49
C VAL A 241 -17.40 10.59 -7.17
N SER A 242 -18.49 10.72 -6.41
CA SER A 242 -18.33 11.05 -5.00
C SER A 242 -17.35 10.02 -4.48
N ALA A 243 -16.12 10.43 -4.21
CA ALA A 243 -15.25 9.63 -3.36
C ALA A 243 -16.19 9.13 -2.28
N PHE A 244 -16.27 7.80 -2.08
CA PHE A 244 -16.85 7.32 -0.85
C PHE A 244 -16.22 8.23 0.18
N LEU A 245 -17.09 9.04 0.81
CA LEU A 245 -16.73 9.73 2.02
C LEU A 245 -16.57 8.62 3.08
N VAL A 246 -15.46 7.89 2.97
CA VAL A 246 -14.60 7.95 4.14
C VAL A 246 -14.48 9.44 4.37
N PRO A 247 -15.05 9.99 5.45
CA PRO A 247 -14.80 11.38 5.76
C PRO A 247 -13.32 11.56 5.43
N LYS A 248 -12.96 12.55 4.60
CA LYS A 248 -11.63 13.07 4.68
C LYS A 248 -11.56 13.57 6.11
N ASP A 249 -11.28 12.64 6.97
CA ASP A 249 -10.51 12.91 8.13
C ASP A 249 -9.20 13.43 7.53
N GLU A 250 -9.12 14.73 7.38
CA GLU A 250 -7.88 15.41 7.06
C GLU A 250 -6.86 15.13 8.17
N SER A 251 -7.29 14.46 9.24
CA SER A 251 -6.54 13.86 10.34
C SER A 251 -6.26 12.36 10.18
N ALA A 252 -6.76 11.65 9.15
CA ALA A 252 -6.20 10.33 8.79
C ALA A 252 -4.76 10.61 8.36
N GLY A 253 -3.92 10.73 9.39
CA GLY A 253 -2.54 11.12 9.29
C GLY A 253 -1.88 10.23 8.24
N ARG A 254 -1.61 10.81 7.07
CA ARG A 254 -0.46 10.37 6.30
C ARG A 254 0.65 10.27 7.32
N MET A 255 1.16 9.08 7.54
CA MET A 255 2.50 8.98 8.11
C MET A 255 3.33 9.84 7.18
N THR A 256 3.67 11.04 7.63
CA THR A 256 4.42 12.00 6.84
C THR A 256 5.71 11.31 6.45
N GLU A 257 5.90 11.06 5.15
CA GLU A 257 7.20 10.69 4.64
C GLU A 257 8.10 11.88 4.92
N HIS A 258 8.98 11.73 5.88
CA HIS A 258 9.97 12.75 6.16
C HIS A 258 10.99 12.76 5.01
N SER A 259 11.29 13.92 4.48
CA SER A 259 12.31 14.08 3.46
C SER A 259 13.70 13.76 4.04
N ASP A 260 14.67 13.40 3.19
CA ASP A 260 16.07 13.21 3.60
C ASP A 260 16.64 14.43 4.34
N GLU A 261 16.11 15.62 4.06
CA GLU A 261 16.47 16.89 4.68
C GLU A 261 15.92 17.00 6.11
N GLU A 262 14.65 16.64 6.33
CA GLU A 262 14.03 16.59 7.68
C GLU A 262 14.74 15.55 8.56
N PHE A 263 15.15 14.42 7.96
CA PHE A 263 15.94 13.41 8.64
C PHE A 263 17.28 13.96 9.13
N LYS A 264 18.04 14.64 8.28
CA LYS A 264 19.32 15.25 8.68
C LYS A 264 19.13 16.31 9.76
N GLN A 265 18.07 17.09 9.68
CA GLN A 265 17.72 18.12 10.68
C GLN A 265 17.37 17.51 12.03
N TYR A 266 16.62 16.39 12.08
CA TYR A 266 16.26 15.72 13.34
C TYR A 266 17.48 15.38 14.19
N TRP A 267 18.56 14.87 13.59
CA TRP A 267 19.77 14.46 14.34
C TRP A 267 20.58 15.63 14.88
N LEU A 268 20.35 16.84 14.40
CA LEU A 268 20.95 18.07 14.90
C LEU A 268 20.19 18.69 16.09
N LEU A 269 18.99 18.20 16.38
CA LEU A 269 18.14 18.71 17.47
C LEU A 269 18.69 18.29 18.84
N SER A 270 18.44 19.12 19.86
CA SER A 270 18.63 18.73 21.27
C SER A 270 17.63 17.66 21.69
N ASP A 271 17.90 16.92 22.76
CA ASP A 271 17.02 15.86 23.26
C ASP A 271 15.58 16.35 23.50
N THR A 272 15.42 17.56 24.06
CA THR A 272 14.10 18.18 24.27
C THR A 272 13.37 18.44 22.95
N GLN A 273 14.08 18.93 21.93
CA GLN A 273 13.50 19.18 20.61
C GLN A 273 13.15 17.88 19.91
N LYS A 274 13.98 16.83 20.04
CA LYS A 274 13.69 15.49 19.54
C LYS A 274 12.43 14.90 20.16
N GLN A 275 12.27 15.04 21.50
CA GLN A 275 11.05 14.60 22.18
C GLN A 275 9.80 15.33 21.67
N ALA A 276 9.88 16.65 21.48
CA ALA A 276 8.77 17.43 20.94
C ALA A 276 8.40 16.99 19.50
N PHE A 277 9.41 16.75 18.65
CA PHE A 277 9.22 16.25 17.30
C PHE A 277 8.54 14.87 17.26
N ILE A 278 9.01 13.96 18.11
CA ILE A 278 8.43 12.61 18.25
C ILE A 278 6.97 12.72 18.69
N LYS A 279 6.69 13.53 19.72
CA LYS A 279 5.33 13.75 20.22
C LYS A 279 4.40 14.24 19.11
N GLU A 280 4.79 15.26 18.38
CA GLU A 280 4.00 15.79 17.25
C GLU A 280 3.74 14.74 16.17
N SER A 281 4.71 13.90 15.86
CA SER A 281 4.57 12.80 14.88
C SER A 281 3.55 11.75 15.33
N TYR A 282 3.50 11.41 16.63
CA TYR A 282 2.56 10.43 17.16
C TYR A 282 1.15 10.99 17.33
N GLU A 283 1.00 12.29 17.67
CA GLU A 283 -0.31 12.95 17.75
C GLU A 283 -1.10 12.96 16.44
N LYS A 284 -0.42 12.84 15.30
CA LYS A 284 -1.02 12.84 13.95
C LYS A 284 -1.50 11.46 13.49
N ARG A 285 -1.33 10.40 14.29
CA ARG A 285 -1.69 9.02 13.89
C ARG A 285 -3.17 8.72 14.07
N ASN A 286 -3.69 7.77 13.29
CA ASN A 286 -5.07 7.29 13.45
C ASN A 286 -5.21 6.48 14.73
N VAL A 287 -5.83 7.06 15.74
CA VAL A 287 -5.88 6.51 17.11
C VAL A 287 -6.78 5.29 17.27
N THR A 288 -7.75 5.08 16.38
CA THR A 288 -8.70 3.96 16.44
C THR A 288 -8.25 2.74 15.65
N ASP A 289 -7.18 2.86 14.87
CA ASP A 289 -6.56 1.70 14.21
C ASP A 289 -5.69 0.96 15.23
N PRO A 290 -5.97 -0.32 15.56
CA PRO A 290 -5.14 -1.12 16.45
C PRO A 290 -3.66 -1.14 16.05
N TYR A 291 -3.37 -0.99 14.77
CA TYR A 291 -2.03 -1.01 14.21
C TYR A 291 -1.47 0.38 13.88
N ALA A 292 -2.00 1.45 14.46
CA ALA A 292 -1.59 2.84 14.21
C ALA A 292 -0.07 3.07 14.36
N THR A 293 0.59 2.26 15.18
CA THR A 293 2.05 2.34 15.44
C THR A 293 2.83 1.20 14.77
N ALA A 294 2.18 0.30 13.99
CA ALA A 294 2.82 -0.87 13.40
C ALA A 294 2.17 -1.25 12.06
N ARG A 295 2.80 -0.91 10.94
CA ARG A 295 2.31 -1.26 9.58
C ARG A 295 2.27 -2.78 9.34
N ASP A 296 3.19 -3.52 9.96
CA ASP A 296 3.26 -4.97 9.88
C ASP A 296 2.47 -5.58 11.04
N TYR A 297 1.16 -5.72 10.83
CA TYR A 297 0.26 -6.29 11.83
C TYR A 297 0.62 -7.72 12.23
N ASN A 298 1.14 -8.53 11.28
CA ASN A 298 1.58 -9.88 11.58
C ASN A 298 2.78 -9.91 12.53
N ALA A 299 3.77 -9.02 12.31
CA ALA A 299 4.89 -8.87 13.23
C ALA A 299 4.41 -8.41 14.60
N LYS A 300 3.47 -7.44 14.66
CA LYS A 300 2.89 -6.93 15.90
C LYS A 300 2.20 -8.03 16.71
N GLU A 301 1.37 -8.86 16.08
CA GLU A 301 0.70 -9.97 16.74
C GLU A 301 1.70 -11.03 17.26
N LEU A 302 2.78 -11.29 16.55
CA LEU A 302 3.84 -12.18 17.01
C LEU A 302 4.61 -11.60 18.21
N GLU A 303 4.85 -10.28 18.23
CA GLU A 303 5.43 -9.60 19.39
C GLU A 303 4.54 -9.71 20.63
N ILE A 304 3.24 -9.43 20.49
CA ILE A 304 2.25 -9.61 21.57
C ILE A 304 2.27 -11.04 22.08
N LYS A 305 2.33 -12.04 21.19
CA LYS A 305 2.40 -13.45 21.58
C LYS A 305 3.68 -13.77 22.36
N THR A 306 4.83 -13.26 21.96
CA THR A 306 6.09 -13.47 22.70
C THR A 306 6.05 -12.80 24.07
N ILE A 307 5.49 -11.59 24.16
CA ILE A 307 5.27 -10.87 25.42
C ILE A 307 4.37 -11.70 26.34
N ALA A 308 3.23 -12.16 25.84
CA ALA A 308 2.26 -12.96 26.60
C ALA A 308 2.88 -14.24 27.16
N THR A 309 3.70 -14.96 26.37
CA THR A 309 4.38 -16.19 26.81
C THR A 309 5.48 -15.94 27.85
N SER A 310 5.93 -14.71 27.98
CA SER A 310 7.00 -14.29 28.94
C SER A 310 6.44 -13.75 30.25
N LEU A 311 5.12 -13.55 30.35
CA LEU A 311 4.46 -13.12 31.58
C LEU A 311 4.33 -14.27 32.57
N LYS A 312 4.30 -13.93 33.87
CA LYS A 312 3.92 -14.83 34.95
C LYS A 312 2.39 -14.98 35.03
N GLN A 313 1.88 -15.70 36.01
CA GLN A 313 0.44 -15.95 36.12
C GLN A 313 -0.34 -14.70 36.58
N GLU A 314 0.24 -13.88 37.46
CA GLU A 314 -0.42 -12.71 38.07
C GLU A 314 0.59 -11.59 38.36
N GLY A 315 0.12 -10.36 38.56
CA GLY A 315 0.95 -9.24 38.99
C GLY A 315 0.49 -7.87 38.48
N THR A 316 1.35 -6.89 38.69
CA THR A 316 1.21 -5.53 38.15
C THR A 316 2.20 -5.33 37.01
N LEU A 317 1.68 -4.94 35.84
CA LEU A 317 2.47 -4.63 34.65
C LEU A 317 2.31 -3.14 34.30
N ILE A 318 3.44 -2.48 34.06
CA ILE A 318 3.48 -1.13 33.50
C ILE A 318 4.08 -1.19 32.10
N ASP A 319 3.31 -0.73 31.09
CA ASP A 319 3.73 -0.60 29.70
C ASP A 319 4.10 0.85 29.41
N LEU A 320 5.38 1.10 29.18
CA LEU A 320 5.95 2.43 28.93
C LEU A 320 5.95 2.71 27.41
N GLY A 321 5.22 3.74 26.99
CA GLY A 321 4.99 4.03 25.58
C GLY A 321 3.91 3.12 24.98
N CYS A 322 2.81 2.91 25.70
CA CYS A 322 1.75 1.96 25.35
C CYS A 322 0.98 2.31 24.06
N GLY A 323 1.17 3.50 23.50
CA GLY A 323 0.45 3.98 22.33
C GLY A 323 -1.07 3.97 22.54
N ASN A 324 -1.81 3.42 21.57
CA ASN A 324 -3.27 3.25 21.68
C ASN A 324 -3.71 2.00 22.47
N GLY A 325 -2.81 1.40 23.24
CA GLY A 325 -3.12 0.33 24.19
C GLY A 325 -3.38 -1.04 23.58
N HIS A 326 -3.14 -1.26 22.27
CA HIS A 326 -3.47 -2.52 21.59
C HIS A 326 -2.82 -3.74 22.26
N THR A 327 -1.56 -3.66 22.67
CA THR A 327 -0.85 -4.75 23.37
C THR A 327 -1.51 -5.06 24.71
N LEU A 328 -1.78 -4.04 25.54
CA LEU A 328 -2.44 -4.26 26.82
C LEU A 328 -3.86 -4.79 26.70
N LEU A 329 -4.63 -4.33 25.72
CA LEU A 329 -5.97 -4.86 25.44
C LEU A 329 -5.91 -6.32 25.01
N SER A 330 -4.92 -6.71 24.22
CA SER A 330 -4.70 -8.09 23.82
C SER A 330 -4.31 -8.99 25.01
N LEU A 331 -3.44 -8.48 25.89
CA LEU A 331 -3.09 -9.17 27.14
C LEU A 331 -4.31 -9.29 28.08
N ALA A 332 -5.12 -8.24 28.20
CA ALA A 332 -6.32 -8.23 29.04
C ALA A 332 -7.39 -9.24 28.61
N LYS A 333 -7.44 -9.63 27.34
CA LYS A 333 -8.28 -10.70 26.84
C LYS A 333 -7.80 -12.10 27.28
N ALA A 334 -6.50 -12.24 27.52
CA ALA A 334 -5.88 -13.52 27.83
C ALA A 334 -5.73 -13.77 29.34
N PHE A 335 -5.52 -12.72 30.14
CA PHE A 335 -5.16 -12.80 31.55
C PHE A 335 -6.20 -12.11 32.44
N GLU A 336 -6.53 -12.74 33.58
CA GLU A 336 -7.54 -12.25 34.53
C GLU A 336 -6.89 -11.53 35.72
N ASP A 337 -5.81 -12.08 36.26
CA ASP A 337 -5.22 -11.67 37.53
C ASP A 337 -4.07 -10.64 37.35
N TRP A 338 -4.17 -9.77 36.32
CA TRP A 338 -3.19 -8.73 36.07
C TRP A 338 -3.77 -7.33 36.24
N SER A 339 -3.04 -6.49 36.99
CA SER A 339 -3.23 -5.05 36.96
C SER A 339 -2.36 -4.46 35.82
N LEU A 340 -3.00 -4.04 34.73
CA LEU A 340 -2.34 -3.54 33.54
C LEU A 340 -2.42 -2.02 33.47
N ILE A 341 -1.28 -1.33 33.40
CA ILE A 341 -1.19 0.13 33.37
C ILE A 341 -0.39 0.51 32.13
N GLY A 342 -0.99 1.25 31.21
CA GLY A 342 -0.32 1.80 30.03
C GLY A 342 -0.05 3.29 30.21
N VAL A 343 1.16 3.72 29.87
CA VAL A 343 1.58 5.12 29.95
C VAL A 343 2.05 5.59 28.58
N ASP A 344 1.49 6.68 28.08
CA ASP A 344 1.93 7.33 26.85
C ASP A 344 1.78 8.85 26.96
N PHE A 345 2.68 9.58 26.31
CA PHE A 345 2.69 11.05 26.35
C PHE A 345 1.73 11.69 25.34
N SER A 346 1.18 10.91 24.39
CA SER A 346 0.24 11.37 23.36
C SER A 346 -1.19 11.32 23.87
N GLU A 347 -1.81 12.50 23.98
CA GLU A 347 -3.22 12.63 24.40
C GLU A 347 -4.15 11.93 23.40
N SER A 348 -3.84 12.02 22.11
CA SER A 348 -4.66 11.40 21.06
C SER A 348 -4.60 9.87 21.15
N LEU A 349 -3.42 9.28 21.36
CA LEU A 349 -3.28 7.82 21.49
C LEU A 349 -3.95 7.30 22.76
N ILE A 350 -3.82 7.97 23.90
CA ILE A 350 -4.53 7.60 25.15
C ILE A 350 -6.04 7.71 25.01
N LYS A 351 -6.52 8.74 24.31
CA LYS A 351 -7.96 8.83 23.98
C LYS A 351 -8.39 7.64 23.12
N GLY A 352 -7.60 7.25 22.12
CA GLY A 352 -7.83 6.07 21.31
C GLY A 352 -7.81 4.77 22.11
N ALA A 353 -6.87 4.62 23.05
CA ALA A 353 -6.78 3.48 23.96
C ALA A 353 -8.06 3.32 24.80
N ASN A 354 -8.58 4.42 25.35
CA ASN A 354 -9.82 4.41 26.10
C ASN A 354 -11.05 4.10 25.21
N GLN A 355 -11.09 4.56 23.97
CA GLN A 355 -12.15 4.22 23.01
C GLN A 355 -12.12 2.73 22.67
N LEU A 356 -10.95 2.16 22.41
CA LEU A 356 -10.79 0.73 22.16
C LEU A 356 -11.12 -0.11 23.38
N LEU A 357 -10.78 0.35 24.59
CA LEU A 357 -11.14 -0.27 25.85
C LEU A 357 -12.66 -0.41 26.00
N GLU A 358 -13.42 0.67 25.77
CA GLU A 358 -14.88 0.63 25.84
C GLU A 358 -15.48 -0.27 24.74
N LEU A 359 -14.93 -0.23 23.52
CA LEU A 359 -15.41 -1.05 22.40
C LEU A 359 -15.26 -2.55 22.67
N HIS A 360 -14.17 -2.96 23.33
CA HIS A 360 -13.87 -4.38 23.60
C HIS A 360 -14.17 -4.83 25.03
N GLN A 361 -14.83 -4.00 25.84
CA GLN A 361 -15.04 -4.25 27.26
C GLN A 361 -15.59 -5.65 27.59
N SER A 362 -16.51 -6.16 26.77
CA SER A 362 -17.11 -7.50 26.98
C SER A 362 -16.17 -8.69 26.71
N GLU A 363 -15.03 -8.45 26.07
CA GLU A 363 -14.04 -9.47 25.71
C GLU A 363 -12.90 -9.56 26.74
N LEU A 364 -12.81 -8.57 27.65
CA LEU A 364 -11.68 -8.42 28.56
C LEU A 364 -11.91 -9.22 29.85
N ARG A 365 -10.87 -9.90 30.32
CA ARG A 365 -10.83 -10.61 31.62
C ARG A 365 -10.38 -9.69 32.76
N CYS A 366 -9.52 -8.71 32.46
CA CYS A 366 -9.17 -7.62 33.38
C CYS A 366 -9.28 -6.30 32.66
N ARG A 367 -9.37 -5.18 33.41
CA ARG A 367 -9.54 -3.85 32.83
C ARG A 367 -8.25 -3.05 32.90
N PRO A 368 -7.54 -2.80 31.77
CA PRO A 368 -6.38 -1.94 31.73
C PRO A 368 -6.71 -0.49 32.12
N GLN A 369 -5.71 0.22 32.65
CA GLN A 369 -5.74 1.65 32.90
C GLN A 369 -4.78 2.35 31.95
N PHE A 370 -5.19 3.48 31.36
CA PHE A 370 -4.35 4.26 30.46
C PHE A 370 -4.12 5.65 31.02
N VAL A 371 -2.84 6.03 31.15
CA VAL A 371 -2.39 7.29 31.77
C VAL A 371 -1.69 8.13 30.71
N CYS A 372 -2.15 9.37 30.52
CA CYS A 372 -1.48 10.33 29.67
C CYS A 372 -0.38 11.05 30.47
N ASP A 373 0.85 10.62 30.32
CA ASP A 373 1.99 11.19 31.02
C ASP A 373 3.30 10.97 30.26
N ASP A 374 4.32 11.81 30.53
CA ASP A 374 5.69 11.52 30.12
C ASP A 374 6.22 10.30 30.87
N ALA A 375 6.60 9.26 30.12
CA ALA A 375 7.04 8.00 30.71
C ALA A 375 8.24 8.17 31.65
N LEU A 376 9.16 9.10 31.38
CA LEU A 376 10.31 9.36 32.24
C LEU A 376 9.92 10.04 33.56
N ARG A 377 8.86 10.87 33.53
CA ARG A 377 8.29 11.44 34.74
C ARG A 377 7.56 10.37 35.55
N PHE A 378 6.68 9.62 34.90
CA PHE A 378 5.91 8.54 35.50
C PHE A 378 6.81 7.51 36.21
N ILE A 379 7.90 7.09 35.55
CA ILE A 379 8.89 6.17 36.12
C ILE A 379 9.49 6.72 37.40
N ARG A 380 9.89 8.00 37.44
CA ARG A 380 10.48 8.62 38.61
C ARG A 380 9.54 8.68 39.81
N ASP A 381 8.26 8.91 39.55
CA ASP A 381 7.21 9.02 40.57
C ASP A 381 6.72 7.64 41.05
N THR A 382 7.04 6.56 40.33
CA THR A 382 6.71 5.18 40.72
C THR A 382 7.63 4.69 41.83
N GLU A 383 7.06 4.08 42.88
CA GLU A 383 7.79 3.54 44.02
C GLU A 383 8.76 2.43 43.62
N SER A 384 9.87 2.32 44.32
CA SER A 384 10.85 1.26 44.14
C SER A 384 10.27 -0.09 44.57
N ALA A 385 10.60 -1.15 43.85
CA ALA A 385 10.16 -2.52 44.12
C ALA A 385 8.61 -2.67 44.28
N SER A 386 7.84 -1.97 43.45
CA SER A 386 6.40 -1.89 43.53
C SER A 386 5.67 -2.69 42.44
N VAL A 387 6.35 -3.08 41.33
CA VAL A 387 5.75 -3.73 40.18
C VAL A 387 6.38 -5.08 39.87
N ASP A 388 5.63 -5.98 39.25
CA ASP A 388 6.06 -7.33 38.91
C ASP A 388 6.60 -7.44 37.49
N CYS A 389 6.15 -6.55 36.62
CA CYS A 389 6.57 -6.50 35.23
C CYS A 389 6.64 -5.05 34.69
N VAL A 390 7.72 -4.71 34.01
CA VAL A 390 7.82 -3.51 33.18
C VAL A 390 7.92 -3.97 31.73
N LEU A 391 7.13 -3.37 30.85
CA LEU A 391 7.12 -3.62 29.41
C LEU A 391 7.54 -2.36 28.68
N THR A 392 8.37 -2.53 27.66
CA THR A 392 8.57 -1.55 26.61
C THR A 392 8.45 -2.25 25.26
N GLU A 393 7.72 -1.64 24.34
CA GLU A 393 7.55 -2.18 22.99
C GLU A 393 7.74 -1.05 21.97
N ARG A 394 8.86 -1.06 21.27
CA ARG A 394 9.27 0.00 20.33
C ARG A 394 9.27 1.40 20.98
N PHE A 395 9.53 1.46 22.26
CA PHE A 395 9.60 2.69 23.04
C PHE A 395 11.03 3.16 23.21
N ILE A 396 11.95 2.31 23.71
CA ILE A 396 13.35 2.69 23.99
C ILE A 396 14.07 3.12 22.71
N GLN A 397 13.83 2.42 21.61
CA GLN A 397 14.43 2.77 20.32
C GLN A 397 14.04 4.17 19.79
N ASN A 398 12.94 4.75 20.28
CA ASN A 398 12.46 6.09 19.92
C ASN A 398 12.88 7.17 20.93
N LEU A 399 13.62 6.84 21.95
CA LEU A 399 14.13 7.81 22.90
C LEU A 399 15.29 8.64 22.29
N PRO A 400 15.44 9.91 22.67
CA PRO A 400 16.27 10.89 21.96
C PRO A 400 17.79 10.60 22.00
N SER A 401 18.26 9.87 23.00
CA SER A 401 19.69 9.56 23.17
C SER A 401 19.93 8.27 23.94
N SER A 402 21.12 7.70 23.79
CA SER A 402 21.54 6.48 24.51
C SER A 402 21.55 6.67 26.04
N ASP A 403 21.78 7.88 26.52
CA ASP A 403 21.77 8.15 27.97
C ASP A 403 20.36 8.07 28.54
N VAL A 404 19.36 8.59 27.79
CA VAL A 404 17.94 8.46 28.15
C VAL A 404 17.49 6.99 28.08
N GLN A 405 17.91 6.25 27.03
CA GLN A 405 17.63 4.81 26.91
C GLN A 405 18.17 4.03 28.14
N ARG A 406 19.42 4.29 28.52
CA ARG A 406 20.06 3.68 29.71
C ARG A 406 19.36 4.07 31.00
N ALA A 407 18.89 5.31 31.13
CA ALA A 407 18.14 5.75 32.29
C ALA A 407 16.83 4.95 32.47
N VAL A 408 16.10 4.70 31.39
CA VAL A 408 14.87 3.86 31.44
C VAL A 408 15.19 2.45 31.92
N ILE A 409 16.28 1.83 31.43
CA ILE A 409 16.65 0.46 31.84
C ILE A 409 17.01 0.42 33.35
N ARG A 410 17.70 1.42 33.87
CA ARG A 410 18.00 1.52 35.33
C ARG A 410 16.72 1.68 36.15
N GLU A 411 15.82 2.55 35.70
CA GLU A 411 14.58 2.82 36.41
C GLU A 411 13.63 1.61 36.38
N ALA A 412 13.57 0.88 35.26
CA ALA A 412 12.83 -0.38 35.19
C ALA A 412 13.32 -1.37 36.27
N TYR A 413 14.64 -1.48 36.47
CA TYR A 413 15.20 -2.29 37.54
C TYR A 413 14.79 -1.80 38.93
N ARG A 414 14.81 -0.48 39.17
CA ARG A 414 14.40 0.12 40.45
C ARG A 414 12.93 -0.20 40.78
N MET A 415 12.04 -0.03 39.79
CA MET A 415 10.59 -0.25 39.95
C MET A 415 10.24 -1.71 40.24
N LEU A 416 10.97 -2.64 39.66
CA LEU A 416 10.70 -4.07 39.77
C LEU A 416 10.94 -4.60 41.19
N ARG A 417 10.01 -5.45 41.65
CA ARG A 417 10.23 -6.32 42.82
C ARG A 417 11.36 -7.31 42.56
N PRO A 418 12.04 -7.83 43.60
CA PRO A 418 12.91 -8.99 43.45
C PRO A 418 12.15 -10.14 42.75
N GLY A 419 12.75 -10.74 41.73
CA GLY A 419 12.08 -11.73 40.86
C GLY A 419 11.15 -11.14 39.81
N GLY A 420 10.94 -9.82 39.72
CA GLY A 420 10.17 -9.15 38.68
C GLY A 420 10.89 -9.15 37.34
N ARG A 421 10.13 -8.98 36.25
CA ARG A 421 10.65 -9.05 34.88
C ARG A 421 10.56 -7.72 34.15
N PHE A 422 11.61 -7.41 33.39
CA PHE A 422 11.61 -6.37 32.39
C PHE A 422 11.52 -7.01 31.00
N LEU A 423 10.40 -6.81 30.31
CA LEU A 423 10.13 -7.28 28.95
C LEU A 423 10.45 -6.14 27.97
N MET A 424 11.60 -6.20 27.34
CA MET A 424 12.08 -5.16 26.44
C MET A 424 11.99 -5.64 24.99
N CYS A 425 10.90 -5.27 24.28
CA CYS A 425 10.64 -5.61 22.88
C CYS A 425 11.02 -4.44 21.97
N GLU A 426 12.28 -4.42 21.50
CA GLU A 426 12.86 -3.28 20.81
C GLU A 426 13.59 -3.67 19.52
N GLY A 427 13.96 -2.67 18.73
CA GLY A 427 14.74 -2.86 17.51
C GLY A 427 16.15 -3.40 17.78
N SER A 428 16.47 -4.58 17.24
CA SER A 428 17.81 -5.19 17.27
C SER A 428 18.61 -4.76 16.03
N GLU A 429 19.79 -4.18 16.23
CA GLU A 429 20.72 -3.87 15.13
C GLU A 429 21.29 -5.17 14.55
N ASP A 430 21.74 -6.10 15.40
CA ASP A 430 22.34 -7.37 14.99
C ASP A 430 21.35 -8.24 14.17
N GLY A 431 20.09 -8.34 14.63
CA GLY A 431 19.06 -9.09 13.92
C GLY A 431 18.66 -8.44 12.58
N PHE A 432 18.68 -7.12 12.51
CA PHE A 432 18.41 -6.37 11.29
C PHE A 432 19.57 -6.50 10.28
N ASP A 433 20.80 -6.43 10.72
CA ASP A 433 22.00 -6.59 9.89
C ASP A 433 22.11 -8.02 9.34
N ALA A 434 21.85 -9.02 10.16
CA ALA A 434 21.78 -10.41 9.72
C ALA A 434 20.71 -10.63 8.64
N LEU A 435 19.53 -10.02 8.80
CA LEU A 435 18.46 -10.07 7.79
C LEU A 435 18.91 -9.39 6.49
N ASN A 436 19.54 -8.22 6.56
CA ASN A 436 20.05 -7.50 5.40
C ASN A 436 21.21 -8.23 4.71
N HIS A 437 22.07 -8.88 5.48
CA HIS A 437 23.11 -9.74 4.92
C HIS A 437 22.51 -10.91 4.14
N LEU A 438 21.51 -11.60 4.70
CA LEU A 438 20.79 -12.67 4.02
C LEU A 438 20.11 -12.16 2.72
N ARG A 439 19.48 -10.99 2.76
CA ARG A 439 18.88 -10.35 1.58
C ARG A 439 19.91 -10.12 0.47
N SER A 440 21.06 -9.55 0.83
CA SER A 440 22.16 -9.30 -0.13
C SER A 440 22.69 -10.60 -0.75
N THR A 441 22.82 -11.67 0.04
CA THR A 441 23.30 -12.98 -0.42
C THR A 441 22.38 -13.57 -1.51
N VAL A 442 21.07 -13.27 -1.47
CA VAL A 442 20.11 -13.75 -2.46
C VAL A 442 19.76 -12.69 -3.54
N GLY A 443 20.54 -11.61 -3.63
CA GLY A 443 20.40 -10.58 -4.66
C GLY A 443 19.29 -9.55 -4.43
N LEU A 444 18.74 -9.47 -3.23
CA LEU A 444 17.78 -8.42 -2.85
C LEU A 444 18.49 -7.17 -2.34
N SER A 445 17.93 -6.00 -2.62
CA SER A 445 18.39 -4.74 -2.00
C SER A 445 18.22 -4.79 -0.49
N VAL A 446 19.13 -4.15 0.25
CA VAL A 446 19.03 -4.00 1.70
C VAL A 446 17.79 -3.17 2.07
N ILE A 447 17.20 -3.47 3.23
CA ILE A 447 16.19 -2.62 3.84
C ILE A 447 16.93 -1.43 4.46
N PRO A 448 16.53 -0.17 4.20
CA PRO A 448 17.19 0.99 4.81
C PRO A 448 17.12 0.93 6.33
N ALA A 449 18.21 1.32 7.00
CA ALA A 449 18.29 1.34 8.46
C ALA A 449 17.26 2.28 9.08
N ILE A 450 16.88 3.32 8.34
CA ILE A 450 15.92 4.35 8.74
C ILE A 450 14.82 4.37 7.71
N SER A 451 13.58 4.42 8.17
CA SER A 451 12.43 4.58 7.29
C SER A 451 11.97 6.04 7.30
N SER A 452 11.44 6.49 6.16
CA SER A 452 10.76 7.78 6.05
C SER A 452 9.61 7.97 7.05
N ASP A 453 9.12 6.87 7.61
CA ASP A 453 8.00 6.85 8.56
C ASP A 453 8.44 6.96 10.02
N ASN A 454 9.70 6.70 10.31
CA ASN A 454 10.25 6.75 11.64
C ASN A 454 11.74 7.13 11.60
N VAL A 455 12.00 8.42 11.59
CA VAL A 455 13.33 9.01 11.57
C VAL A 455 14.02 8.95 12.93
N SER A 456 13.27 8.70 14.00
CA SER A 456 13.76 8.70 15.39
C SER A 456 14.24 7.33 15.88
N ALA A 457 13.91 6.23 15.19
CA ALA A 457 14.24 4.89 15.69
C ALA A 457 15.74 4.61 15.64
N ILE A 458 16.33 4.39 16.82
CA ILE A 458 17.70 3.94 17.00
C ILE A 458 17.65 2.47 17.41
N ARG A 459 18.10 1.56 16.52
CA ARG A 459 18.23 0.15 16.89
C ARG A 459 19.33 -0.03 17.92
N LEU A 460 19.15 -1.03 18.75
CA LEU A 460 20.05 -1.34 19.85
C LEU A 460 21.01 -2.46 19.44
N LYS A 461 22.28 -2.32 19.75
CA LYS A 461 23.25 -3.43 19.64
C LYS A 461 23.00 -4.41 20.77
N ASP A 462 22.75 -5.65 20.41
CA ASP A 462 22.34 -6.70 21.35
C ASP A 462 23.37 -6.87 22.48
N ALA A 463 24.64 -6.96 22.14
CA ALA A 463 25.72 -7.12 23.12
C ALA A 463 25.84 -5.93 24.08
N ASP A 464 25.67 -4.70 23.61
CA ASP A 464 25.77 -3.49 24.45
C ASP A 464 24.62 -3.41 25.45
N VAL A 465 23.40 -3.75 25.00
CA VAL A 465 22.20 -3.81 25.85
C VAL A 465 22.38 -4.87 26.94
N GLU A 466 22.76 -6.08 26.56
CA GLU A 466 22.91 -7.21 27.45
C GLU A 466 24.02 -6.94 28.48
N ALA A 467 25.18 -6.41 28.04
CA ALA A 467 26.27 -6.03 28.93
C ALA A 467 25.86 -4.91 29.89
N PHE A 468 25.15 -3.89 29.40
CA PHE A 468 24.70 -2.79 30.27
C PHE A 468 23.67 -3.27 31.30
N ALA A 469 22.67 -4.02 30.86
CA ALA A 469 21.62 -4.55 31.73
C ALA A 469 22.21 -5.47 32.82
N ALA A 470 23.14 -6.38 32.46
CA ALA A 470 23.72 -7.33 33.38
C ALA A 470 24.79 -6.72 34.27
N ASN A 471 25.81 -6.07 33.69
CA ASN A 471 27.05 -5.71 34.43
C ASN A 471 26.93 -4.34 35.12
N VAL A 472 26.05 -3.43 34.61
CA VAL A 472 25.92 -2.09 35.19
C VAL A 472 24.65 -1.95 36.02
N VAL A 473 23.54 -2.59 35.61
CA VAL A 473 22.25 -2.47 36.29
C VAL A 473 22.00 -3.64 37.25
N GLY A 474 22.45 -4.85 36.91
CA GLY A 474 22.30 -6.03 37.74
C GLY A 474 21.15 -6.96 37.35
N PHE A 475 20.61 -6.82 36.15
CA PHE A 475 19.64 -7.76 35.62
C PHE A 475 20.27 -9.12 35.26
N LYS A 476 19.47 -10.16 35.32
CA LYS A 476 19.79 -11.46 34.72
C LYS A 476 19.01 -11.58 33.41
N LEU A 477 19.69 -11.79 32.29
CA LEU A 477 19.02 -12.17 31.04
C LEU A 477 18.51 -13.61 31.16
N VAL A 478 17.19 -13.79 31.14
CA VAL A 478 16.53 -15.12 31.28
C VAL A 478 16.17 -15.71 29.95
N GLN A 479 15.81 -14.83 28.98
CA GLN A 479 15.33 -15.27 27.67
C GLN A 479 15.54 -14.17 26.64
N LYS A 480 15.78 -14.58 25.41
CA LYS A 480 15.85 -13.70 24.23
C LYS A 480 15.02 -14.33 23.12
N LEU A 481 14.01 -13.63 22.64
CA LEU A 481 13.02 -14.14 21.69
C LEU A 481 12.94 -13.26 20.45
N GLY A 482 12.61 -13.88 19.30
CA GLY A 482 12.40 -13.16 18.06
C GLY A 482 11.67 -14.01 17.02
N SER A 483 11.12 -13.37 16.02
CA SER A 483 10.29 -14.00 14.98
C SER A 483 11.10 -14.24 13.70
N SER A 484 12.28 -14.86 13.80
CA SER A 484 13.23 -15.02 12.68
C SER A 484 12.62 -15.71 11.46
N ILE A 485 11.81 -16.76 11.65
CA ILE A 485 11.17 -17.50 10.55
C ILE A 485 10.19 -16.57 9.81
N TYR A 486 9.40 -15.80 10.56
CA TYR A 486 8.50 -14.82 9.98
C TYR A 486 9.26 -13.82 9.11
N PHE A 487 10.32 -13.22 9.64
CA PHE A 487 11.09 -12.22 8.91
C PHE A 487 11.81 -12.78 7.69
N ILE A 488 12.36 -13.99 7.74
CA ILE A 488 12.95 -14.66 6.58
C ILE A 488 11.89 -14.85 5.49
N ILE A 489 10.72 -15.37 5.82
CA ILE A 489 9.65 -15.57 4.83
C ILE A 489 9.14 -14.22 4.31
N ALA A 490 8.79 -13.29 5.20
CA ALA A 490 8.15 -12.03 4.83
C ALA A 490 9.09 -11.01 4.19
N ARG A 491 10.39 -11.03 4.52
CA ARG A 491 11.37 -10.02 4.06
C ARG A 491 12.43 -10.56 3.10
N VAL A 492 12.53 -11.88 2.92
CA VAL A 492 13.47 -12.51 1.96
C VAL A 492 12.70 -13.30 0.91
N LEU A 493 11.94 -14.33 1.31
CA LEU A 493 11.25 -15.18 0.34
C LEU A 493 10.11 -14.43 -0.38
N HIS A 494 9.28 -13.69 0.34
CA HIS A 494 8.18 -12.93 -0.27
C HIS A 494 8.67 -11.94 -1.34
N PRO A 495 9.67 -11.07 -1.08
CA PRO A 495 10.22 -10.19 -2.11
C PRO A 495 10.78 -10.94 -3.33
N LEU A 496 11.43 -12.09 -3.14
CA LEU A 496 11.94 -12.91 -4.25
C LEU A 496 10.80 -13.48 -5.10
N LEU A 497 9.72 -13.94 -4.46
CA LEU A 497 8.59 -14.56 -5.16
C LEU A 497 7.74 -13.56 -5.94
N VAL A 498 7.67 -12.31 -5.47
CA VAL A 498 6.86 -11.27 -6.11
C VAL A 498 7.66 -10.34 -7.01
N SER A 499 8.99 -10.45 -7.04
CA SER A 499 9.85 -9.63 -7.90
C SER A 499 9.39 -9.69 -9.37
N PRO A 500 9.32 -8.57 -10.09
CA PRO A 500 9.79 -7.22 -9.71
C PRO A 500 8.81 -6.39 -8.87
N GLN A 501 7.67 -6.92 -8.47
CA GLN A 501 6.69 -6.22 -7.65
C GLN A 501 7.22 -5.97 -6.23
N ARG A 502 6.71 -4.91 -5.58
CA ARG A 502 7.02 -4.66 -4.17
C ARG A 502 6.24 -5.61 -3.26
N PRO A 503 6.90 -6.20 -2.24
CA PRO A 503 6.20 -7.02 -1.26
C PRO A 503 5.24 -6.17 -0.43
N ARG A 504 4.06 -6.71 -0.10
CA ARG A 504 3.02 -6.05 0.68
C ARG A 504 2.91 -6.67 2.06
N PHE A 505 2.63 -5.87 3.09
CA PHE A 505 2.43 -6.38 4.46
C PHE A 505 1.18 -7.26 4.59
N ASP A 506 0.12 -6.96 3.85
CA ASP A 506 -1.16 -7.68 3.82
C ASP A 506 -1.19 -8.87 2.83
N ALA A 507 -0.05 -9.29 2.31
CA ALA A 507 0.03 -10.43 1.42
C ALA A 507 -0.20 -11.75 2.18
N ARG A 508 -1.00 -12.67 1.62
CA ARG A 508 -1.33 -13.98 2.21
C ARG A 508 -0.10 -14.78 2.68
N ILE A 509 1.05 -14.61 2.01
CA ILE A 509 2.29 -15.29 2.41
C ILE A 509 2.76 -14.81 3.79
N ASN A 510 2.53 -13.56 4.16
CA ASN A 510 2.88 -13.03 5.47
C ASN A 510 1.96 -13.61 6.57
N ASP A 511 0.67 -13.77 6.29
CA ASP A 511 -0.26 -14.45 7.21
C ASP A 511 0.15 -15.91 7.43
N LEU A 512 0.55 -16.61 6.36
CA LEU A 512 1.07 -17.97 6.44
C LEU A 512 2.39 -18.02 7.23
N ALA A 513 3.30 -17.07 7.00
CA ALA A 513 4.55 -16.96 7.74
C ALA A 513 4.32 -16.75 9.24
N ALA A 514 3.35 -15.91 9.61
CA ALA A 514 2.96 -15.70 11.01
C ALA A 514 2.37 -16.97 11.66
N ARG A 515 1.54 -17.70 10.93
CA ARG A 515 1.00 -18.98 11.39
C ARG A 515 2.11 -20.02 11.58
N ILE A 516 3.06 -20.13 10.66
CA ILE A 516 4.23 -21.02 10.77
C ILE A 516 5.05 -20.63 12.00
N GLN A 517 5.44 -19.33 12.11
CA GLN A 517 6.19 -18.84 13.26
C GLN A 517 5.50 -19.16 14.59
N SER A 518 4.16 -19.06 14.63
CA SER A 518 3.38 -19.33 15.83
C SER A 518 3.44 -20.80 16.31
N GLN A 519 3.84 -21.72 15.45
CA GLN A 519 4.02 -23.15 15.77
C GLN A 519 5.48 -23.54 16.00
N MET A 520 6.40 -22.58 15.82
CA MET A 520 7.83 -22.81 15.93
C MET A 520 8.39 -22.04 17.14
N PRO A 521 9.57 -22.43 17.66
CA PRO A 521 10.22 -21.65 18.70
C PRO A 521 10.50 -20.21 18.25
N PHE A 522 10.27 -19.25 19.14
CA PHE A 522 10.61 -17.85 18.90
C PHE A 522 12.11 -17.64 19.14
N GLN A 523 12.89 -17.75 18.07
CA GLN A 523 14.35 -17.57 18.12
C GLN A 523 14.74 -16.20 17.52
N PRO A 524 15.60 -15.43 18.22
CA PRO A 524 16.18 -14.20 17.67
C PRO A 524 17.21 -14.53 16.58
N GLY A 525 17.68 -13.51 15.88
CA GLY A 525 18.78 -13.62 14.92
C GLY A 525 18.50 -13.03 13.55
N PHE A 526 17.27 -13.10 13.06
CA PHE A 526 16.85 -12.44 11.81
C PHE A 526 15.58 -11.64 12.06
N GLY A 527 15.64 -10.33 11.88
CA GLY A 527 14.45 -9.51 12.05
C GLY A 527 14.74 -8.14 12.62
N SER A 528 13.73 -7.27 12.62
CA SER A 528 13.87 -5.90 13.08
C SER A 528 13.76 -5.77 14.60
N ASN A 529 13.05 -6.68 15.28
CA ASN A 529 12.75 -6.58 16.71
C ASN A 529 13.12 -7.86 17.45
N THR A 530 13.57 -7.68 18.68
CA THR A 530 13.92 -8.74 19.63
C THR A 530 13.26 -8.43 20.97
N LEU A 531 12.75 -9.45 21.65
CA LEU A 531 12.30 -9.37 23.02
C LEU A 531 13.40 -9.90 23.94
N TRP A 532 14.00 -9.02 24.73
CA TRP A 532 14.85 -9.37 25.85
C TRP A 532 13.99 -9.51 27.11
N VAL A 533 14.06 -10.65 27.76
CA VAL A 533 13.42 -10.91 29.06
C VAL A 533 14.50 -10.85 30.14
N PHE A 534 14.55 -9.73 30.81
CA PHE A 534 15.45 -9.54 31.97
C PHE A 534 14.67 -9.81 33.26
N GLU A 535 15.33 -10.40 34.23
CA GLU A 535 14.76 -10.64 35.57
C GLU A 535 15.66 -9.95 36.64
N LYS A 536 15.03 -9.23 37.55
CA LYS A 536 15.71 -8.70 38.73
C LYS A 536 15.94 -9.85 39.69
N PRO A 537 17.21 -10.15 40.07
CA PRO A 537 17.48 -11.26 40.97
C PRO A 537 16.64 -11.20 42.25
N GLY A 538 16.20 -12.35 42.73
CA GLY A 538 15.57 -12.48 44.02
C GLY A 538 16.55 -12.15 45.15
N LEU A 539 16.04 -11.88 46.35
CA LEU A 539 16.90 -11.82 47.52
C LEU A 539 17.55 -13.20 47.69
N PRO A 540 18.88 -13.27 47.94
CA PRO A 540 19.55 -14.53 48.16
C PRO A 540 18.86 -15.31 49.28
N SER A 541 18.62 -16.59 49.06
CA SER A 541 18.03 -17.46 50.08
C SER A 541 19.00 -17.55 51.26
N ALA A 542 18.47 -17.78 52.46
CA ALA A 542 19.29 -17.95 53.67
C ALA A 542 20.36 -19.07 53.54
N ARG A 543 20.22 -19.98 52.56
CA ARG A 543 21.23 -21.01 52.25
C ARG A 543 22.38 -20.46 51.40
N GLU A 544 22.07 -19.59 50.42
CA GLU A 544 23.11 -18.96 49.55
C GLU A 544 24.02 -17.99 50.33
N ILE A 545 23.48 -17.36 51.38
CA ILE A 545 24.27 -16.50 52.31
C ILE A 545 25.23 -17.33 53.18
N GLN A 546 24.92 -18.62 53.46
CA GLN A 546 25.78 -19.49 54.25
C GLN A 546 26.91 -20.12 53.43
N ASP A 547 26.79 -20.23 52.15
CA ASP A 547 27.83 -20.81 51.28
C ASP A 547 28.85 -19.77 50.78
N GLU A 548 28.65 -18.47 51.03
CA GLU A 548 29.60 -17.37 50.73
C GLU A 548 30.38 -16.90 51.96
N ILE A 549 30.15 -17.45 53.15
CA ILE A 549 30.91 -17.20 54.37
C ILE A 549 31.80 -18.43 54.68
#